data_819a83bbe7c48e6b09c6438807bfc808
#
_entry.id   819a83bbe7c48e6b09c6438807bfc808
#
_cell.length_a   1.000
_cell.length_b   1.000
_cell.length_c   1.000
_cell.angle_alpha   90.00
_cell.angle_beta   90.00
_cell.angle_gamma   90.00
#
_symmetry.space_group_name_H-M   'P 1'
#
loop_
_entity.id
_entity.type
_entity.pdbx_description
1 polymer ?
#
loop_
_entity_poly.entity_id
_entity_poly.type
_entity_poly.pdbx_seq_one_letter_code
_entity_poly.pdbx_strand_id
1 'polypeptide(L)'
;MSGETNLEKLLQGMQPDVNEGEYVFCTVDSFQHAAALNPVCAFQESEAVTVILPKHQADDAAFPYSVICAWITLTVHSSLEAVGLTAAVSKALTEANISCN
;
A
#
# COMPACT_ATOMS: atom_id res chain seq x y z
N MET A 1 0.56 -11.70 19.56
CA MET A 1 0.88 -10.35 20.02
C MET A 1 -0.36 -9.46 19.94
N SER A 2 -0.60 -8.73 21.00
CA SER A 2 -1.72 -7.79 21.01
C SER A 2 -1.22 -6.39 20.68
N GLY A 3 -1.89 -5.71 19.77
CA GLY A 3 -1.71 -4.30 19.52
C GLY A 3 -2.88 -3.52 20.11
N GLU A 4 -2.88 -2.22 19.90
CA GLU A 4 -3.96 -1.36 20.36
C GLU A 4 -5.22 -1.59 19.52
N THR A 5 -6.38 -1.65 20.17
CA THR A 5 -7.67 -1.81 19.51
C THR A 5 -8.56 -0.58 19.62
N ASN A 6 -8.23 0.39 20.47
CA ASN A 6 -9.03 1.60 20.65
C ASN A 6 -8.73 2.57 19.48
N LEU A 7 -9.72 2.84 18.66
CA LEU A 7 -9.57 3.65 17.46
C LEU A 7 -9.05 5.07 17.75
N GLU A 8 -9.57 5.72 18.80
CA GLU A 8 -9.14 7.09 19.14
C GLU A 8 -7.66 7.12 19.49
N LYS A 9 -7.19 6.14 20.28
CA LYS A 9 -5.77 6.04 20.64
C LYS A 9 -4.90 5.78 19.43
N LEU A 10 -5.37 4.92 18.53
CA LEU A 10 -4.65 4.63 17.29
C LEU A 10 -4.50 5.88 16.42
N LEU A 11 -5.57 6.64 16.25
CA LEU A 11 -5.54 7.86 15.46
C LEU A 11 -4.68 8.94 16.08
N GLN A 12 -4.69 9.07 17.42
CA GLN A 12 -3.85 10.05 18.12
C GLN A 12 -2.37 9.73 18.04
N GLY A 13 -2.01 8.45 18.07
CA GLY A 13 -0.63 8.00 18.03
C GLY A 13 -0.08 7.74 16.63
N MET A 14 -0.91 7.90 15.61
CA MET A 14 -0.52 7.56 14.24
C MET A 14 0.45 8.58 13.67
N GLN A 15 1.54 8.08 13.07
CA GLN A 15 2.56 8.87 12.41
C GLN A 15 2.61 8.50 10.93
N PRO A 16 2.04 9.31 10.03
CA PRO A 16 2.16 9.05 8.61
C PRO A 16 3.53 9.45 8.09
N ASP A 17 4.19 8.54 7.40
CA ASP A 17 5.47 8.79 6.74
C ASP A 17 5.31 8.55 5.25
N VAL A 18 5.64 9.56 4.44
CA VAL A 18 5.66 9.41 2.99
C VAL A 18 7.01 8.85 2.58
N ASN A 19 7.01 7.66 2.01
CA ASN A 19 8.22 7.04 1.50
C ASN A 19 8.69 7.80 0.25
N GLU A 20 9.99 7.96 0.11
CA GLU A 20 10.56 8.66 -1.02
C GLU A 20 10.27 7.91 -2.32
N GLY A 21 10.02 8.66 -3.39
CA GLY A 21 9.81 8.12 -4.72
C GLY A 21 8.35 8.01 -5.14
N GLU A 22 8.17 7.47 -6.32
CA GLU A 22 6.87 7.23 -6.93
C GLU A 22 6.69 5.74 -7.16
N TYR A 23 5.48 5.25 -7.01
CA TYR A 23 5.16 3.82 -7.04
C TYR A 23 4.01 3.54 -7.97
N VAL A 24 4.02 2.36 -8.56
CA VAL A 24 3.01 1.97 -9.54
C VAL A 24 2.57 0.53 -9.30
N PHE A 25 1.34 0.21 -9.73
CA PHE A 25 0.79 -1.14 -9.71
C PHE A 25 1.00 -1.77 -11.08
N CYS A 26 1.60 -2.94 -11.09
CA CYS A 26 1.84 -3.71 -12.31
C CYS A 26 1.34 -5.13 -12.11
N THR A 27 1.16 -5.87 -13.18
CA THR A 27 0.77 -7.27 -13.11
C THR A 27 1.83 -8.17 -13.71
N VAL A 28 2.04 -9.31 -13.08
CA VAL A 28 2.91 -10.39 -13.58
C VAL A 28 2.15 -11.70 -13.52
N ASP A 29 2.64 -12.73 -14.20
CA ASP A 29 1.92 -13.98 -14.36
C ASP A 29 2.11 -14.99 -13.22
N SER A 30 3.09 -14.77 -12.35
CA SER A 30 3.38 -15.72 -11.26
C SER A 30 4.05 -15.04 -10.08
N PHE A 31 3.96 -15.67 -8.89
CA PHE A 31 4.73 -15.24 -7.74
C PHE A 31 6.23 -15.39 -7.93
N GLN A 32 6.66 -16.37 -8.72
CA GLN A 32 8.08 -16.55 -9.03
C GLN A 32 8.62 -15.33 -9.78
N HIS A 33 7.88 -14.84 -10.76
CA HIS A 33 8.21 -13.62 -11.50
C HIS A 33 8.19 -12.41 -10.56
N ALA A 34 7.16 -12.30 -9.71
CA ALA A 34 7.02 -11.22 -8.75
C ALA A 34 8.21 -11.17 -7.79
N ALA A 35 8.63 -12.31 -7.26
CA ALA A 35 9.74 -12.39 -6.30
C ALA A 35 11.06 -11.89 -6.92
N ALA A 36 11.27 -12.15 -8.20
CA ALA A 36 12.46 -11.71 -8.91
C ALA A 36 12.56 -10.18 -9.02
N LEU A 37 11.43 -9.49 -8.91
CA LEU A 37 11.37 -8.03 -9.00
C LEU A 37 11.59 -7.35 -7.65
N ASN A 38 11.60 -8.11 -6.56
CA ASN A 38 11.72 -7.58 -5.20
C ASN A 38 10.74 -6.43 -4.93
N PRO A 39 9.42 -6.64 -5.10
CA PRO A 39 8.44 -5.57 -5.02
C PRO A 39 8.19 -5.09 -3.60
N VAL A 40 7.56 -3.91 -3.47
CA VAL A 40 7.06 -3.44 -2.18
C VAL A 40 6.00 -4.38 -1.64
N CYS A 41 5.13 -4.87 -2.52
CA CYS A 41 4.02 -5.74 -2.16
C CYS A 41 3.62 -6.57 -3.37
N ALA A 42 3.07 -7.75 -3.12
CA ALA A 42 2.55 -8.62 -4.16
C ALA A 42 1.29 -9.32 -3.67
N PHE A 43 0.27 -9.41 -4.50
CA PHE A 43 -0.93 -10.16 -4.16
C PHE A 43 -1.44 -11.01 -5.30
N GLN A 44 -1.99 -12.17 -4.93
CA GLN A 44 -2.62 -13.08 -5.87
C GLN A 44 -4.00 -12.56 -6.22
N GLU A 45 -4.19 -12.28 -7.51
CA GLU A 45 -5.51 -12.04 -8.08
C GLU A 45 -5.97 -13.31 -8.78
N SER A 46 -7.22 -13.33 -9.28
CA SER A 46 -7.73 -14.54 -9.95
C SER A 46 -7.01 -14.84 -11.27
N GLU A 47 -6.49 -13.85 -11.95
CA GLU A 47 -5.87 -14.02 -13.27
C GLU A 47 -4.37 -13.80 -13.29
N ALA A 48 -3.84 -13.06 -12.32
CA ALA A 48 -2.44 -12.66 -12.30
C ALA A 48 -2.01 -12.31 -10.90
N VAL A 49 -0.73 -11.97 -10.74
CA VAL A 49 -0.20 -11.42 -9.49
C VAL A 49 -0.01 -9.92 -9.70
N THR A 50 -0.60 -9.12 -8.80
CA THR A 50 -0.39 -7.68 -8.78
C THR A 50 0.81 -7.36 -7.91
N VAL A 51 1.71 -6.52 -8.41
CA VAL A 51 2.90 -6.07 -7.68
C VAL A 51 2.92 -4.55 -7.60
N ILE A 52 3.46 -4.04 -6.52
CA ILE A 52 3.73 -2.61 -6.37
C ILE A 52 5.24 -2.41 -6.50
N LEU A 53 5.64 -1.60 -7.45
CA LEU A 53 7.05 -1.36 -7.78
C LEU A 53 7.36 0.13 -7.73
N PRO A 54 8.63 0.49 -7.44
CA PRO A 54 9.09 1.84 -7.76
C PRO A 54 8.88 2.12 -9.24
N LYS A 55 8.40 3.33 -9.55
CA LYS A 55 8.10 3.71 -10.93
C LYS A 55 9.30 3.51 -11.87
N HIS A 56 10.51 3.90 -11.42
CA HIS A 56 11.71 3.75 -12.26
C HIS A 56 11.98 2.30 -12.65
N GLN A 57 11.71 1.37 -11.74
CA GLN A 57 11.88 -0.06 -12.01
C GLN A 57 10.89 -0.56 -13.05
N ALA A 58 9.64 -0.12 -12.95
CA ALA A 58 8.61 -0.47 -13.93
C ALA A 58 8.95 0.12 -15.30
N ASP A 59 9.41 1.36 -15.34
CA ASP A 59 9.81 2.01 -16.59
C ASP A 59 10.99 1.28 -17.25
N ASP A 60 12.01 0.93 -16.46
CA ASP A 60 13.19 0.22 -16.97
C ASP A 60 12.83 -1.15 -17.54
N ALA A 61 11.84 -1.83 -16.97
CA ALA A 61 11.37 -3.13 -17.42
C ALA A 61 10.24 -3.03 -18.45
N ALA A 62 9.81 -1.82 -18.80
CA ALA A 62 8.71 -1.55 -19.73
C ALA A 62 7.37 -2.16 -19.30
N PHE A 63 7.11 -2.20 -17.99
CA PHE A 63 5.81 -2.62 -17.48
C PHE A 63 4.78 -1.51 -17.66
N PRO A 64 3.61 -1.81 -18.19
CA PRO A 64 2.53 -0.81 -18.27
C PRO A 64 1.91 -0.56 -16.90
N TYR A 65 1.49 0.67 -16.67
CA TYR A 65 0.74 1.07 -15.48
C TYR A 65 -0.10 2.29 -15.83
N SER A 66 -1.15 2.55 -15.04
CA SER A 66 -2.08 3.64 -15.36
C SER A 66 -2.04 4.78 -14.34
N VAL A 67 -1.57 4.54 -13.12
CA VAL A 67 -1.62 5.54 -12.04
C VAL A 67 -0.29 5.53 -11.31
N ILE A 68 0.20 6.73 -10.98
CA ILE A 68 1.39 6.92 -10.15
C ILE A 68 0.93 7.24 -8.74
N CYS A 69 1.45 6.51 -7.76
CA CYS A 69 1.03 6.61 -6.36
C CYS A 69 2.18 7.02 -5.45
N ALA A 70 1.83 7.61 -4.32
CA ALA A 70 2.72 7.75 -3.19
C ALA A 70 2.56 6.52 -2.29
N TRP A 71 3.63 6.11 -1.65
CA TRP A 71 3.61 5.06 -0.65
C TRP A 71 3.69 5.70 0.74
N ILE A 72 2.60 5.58 1.49
CA ILE A 72 2.50 6.16 2.83
C ILE A 72 2.48 5.02 3.86
N THR A 73 3.39 5.09 4.81
CA THR A 73 3.43 4.15 5.94
C THR A 73 2.79 4.82 7.14
N LEU A 74 1.87 4.13 7.77
CA LEU A 74 1.24 4.59 9.01
C LEU A 74 1.91 3.88 10.17
N THR A 75 2.76 4.59 10.90
CA THR A 75 3.47 4.02 12.05
C THR A 75 2.54 4.00 13.25
N VAL A 76 1.97 2.84 13.51
CA VAL A 76 1.02 2.62 14.59
C VAL A 76 1.07 1.14 14.99
N HIS A 77 0.96 0.87 16.30
CA HIS A 77 0.88 -0.50 16.80
C HIS A 77 -0.58 -0.92 16.94
N SER A 78 -1.20 -1.31 15.82
CA SER A 78 -2.58 -1.76 15.80
C SER A 78 -2.66 -3.28 15.87
N SER A 79 -3.69 -3.78 16.55
CA SER A 79 -4.05 -5.18 16.46
C SER A 79 -4.77 -5.44 15.13
N LEU A 80 -4.63 -6.63 14.58
CA LEU A 80 -5.42 -7.04 13.42
C LEU A 80 -6.92 -7.08 13.74
N GLU A 81 -7.27 -7.12 15.04
CA GLU A 81 -8.65 -7.09 15.48
C GLU A 81 -9.21 -5.67 15.63
N ALA A 82 -8.38 -4.64 15.50
CA ALA A 82 -8.84 -3.25 15.59
C ALA A 82 -9.80 -2.93 14.45
N VAL A 83 -10.91 -2.29 14.80
CA VAL A 83 -11.98 -1.97 13.86
C VAL A 83 -11.97 -0.48 13.54
N GLY A 84 -12.02 -0.14 12.27
CA GLY A 84 -12.25 1.23 11.81
C GLY A 84 -11.01 2.04 11.45
N LEU A 85 -9.79 1.54 11.68
CA LEU A 85 -8.58 2.30 11.37
C LEU A 85 -8.46 2.56 9.85
N THR A 86 -8.58 1.53 9.05
CA THR A 86 -8.49 1.66 7.58
C THR A 86 -9.62 2.55 7.06
N ALA A 87 -10.83 2.40 7.59
CA ALA A 87 -11.96 3.23 7.19
C ALA A 87 -11.72 4.71 7.51
N ALA A 88 -11.16 5.01 8.69
CA ALA A 88 -10.87 6.38 9.09
C ALA A 88 -9.81 7.02 8.17
N VAL A 89 -8.77 6.29 7.85
CA VAL A 89 -7.71 6.77 6.96
C VAL A 89 -8.24 6.99 5.55
N SER A 90 -8.97 6.02 5.00
CA SER A 90 -9.53 6.14 3.65
C SER A 90 -10.55 7.27 3.55
N LYS A 91 -11.34 7.49 4.61
CA LYS A 91 -12.28 8.62 4.67
C LYS A 91 -11.54 9.96 4.62
N ALA A 92 -10.47 10.10 5.39
CA ALA A 92 -9.68 11.33 5.40
C ALA A 92 -9.08 11.63 4.02
N LEU A 93 -8.57 10.61 3.35
CA LEU A 93 -8.05 10.75 1.99
C LEU A 93 -9.16 11.11 0.99
N THR A 94 -10.32 10.48 1.13
CA THR A 94 -11.48 10.77 0.28
C THR A 94 -11.93 12.23 0.44
N GLU A 95 -11.97 12.74 1.67
CA GLU A 95 -12.33 14.13 1.93
C GLU A 95 -11.33 15.11 1.31
N ALA A 96 -10.07 14.70 1.17
CA ALA A 96 -9.04 15.47 0.49
C ALA A 96 -9.00 15.21 -1.02
N ASN A 97 -9.94 14.44 -1.55
CA ASN A 97 -10.03 14.07 -2.97
C ASN A 97 -8.81 13.26 -3.44
N ILE A 98 -8.31 12.38 -2.56
CA ILE A 98 -7.16 11.51 -2.85
C ILE A 98 -7.65 10.07 -2.92
N SER A 99 -7.35 9.38 -4.02
CA SER A 99 -7.66 7.97 -4.18
C SER A 99 -6.78 7.13 -3.24
N CYS A 100 -7.39 6.17 -2.55
CA CYS A 100 -6.69 5.31 -1.59
C CYS A 100 -6.75 3.85 -2.05
N ASN A 101 -5.58 3.23 -2.15
CA ASN A 101 -5.44 1.83 -2.54
C ASN A 101 -4.54 1.08 -1.58
#